data_92d8a5cde0b2b783c3707537790bb339
#
_entry.id   92d8a5cde0b2b783c3707537790bb339
#
_cell.length_a   1.000
_cell.length_b   1.000
_cell.length_c   1.000
_cell.angle_alpha   90.00
_cell.angle_beta   90.00
_cell.angle_gamma   90.00
#
_symmetry.space_group_name_H-M   'P 1'
#
loop_
_entity.id
_entity.type
_entity.pdbx_description
1 polymer ?
#
loop_
_entity_poly.entity_id
_entity_poly.type
_entity_poly.pdbx_seq_one_letter_code
_entity_poly.pdbx_strand_id
1 'polypeptide(L)'
;GSNASRAGGSSTLLTPEQAVLKVRQVAQAIPQLSVVGIAGPGDPLANMTRTFRTLELVRDQLPDLKLCLSTNGLMLPDAVDRLLEVGVDHVTVTINTLDAGIAGQIYAWLWLDGERYRGREAGEILIARQLEGVRRLTNAGVLVKINSVLIPGINDSGMAEVSRCLRESGAFIHNIMPLIARPEHGTVFGLNGQPEPDAGMLAAIRSQCGAAMPQMTHCHQCRADAIGMLGEDRSQQFTQLPHPDTLPDWLPILHQRAELHASLATRGESEADDACLVAVASSRGEVIDCHFGHADRFSIYSLSAAGMVLVGERFTPKYCRGAEECEPQENEARLAALLALLADVKAVFCVRIGHTPWQQLELQGIEPQVDGAWRSVAEVLPAWWQRRRQSLAASRLRQGVA
;
A
#
# COMPACT_ATOMS: atom_id res chain seq x y z
N GLY A 1 -11.59 -6.45 20.00
CA GLY A 1 -10.16 -6.26 19.75
C GLY A 1 -9.35 -7.44 20.20
N SER A 2 -8.38 -7.90 19.42
CA SER A 2 -7.50 -8.97 19.81
C SER A 2 -6.44 -8.47 20.81
N ASN A 3 -6.01 -9.31 21.75
CA ASN A 3 -4.83 -9.04 22.58
C ASN A 3 -3.53 -9.00 21.76
N ALA A 4 -3.56 -9.38 20.49
CA ALA A 4 -2.41 -9.36 19.57
C ALA A 4 -1.89 -7.92 19.31
N SER A 5 -2.75 -6.90 19.42
CA SER A 5 -2.31 -5.49 19.39
C SER A 5 -1.54 -5.06 20.63
N ARG A 6 -1.41 -5.96 21.64
CA ARG A 6 -0.65 -5.72 22.88
C ARG A 6 0.74 -6.36 22.88
N ALA A 7 1.06 -7.17 21.89
CA ALA A 7 2.35 -7.83 21.82
C ALA A 7 3.48 -6.82 21.54
N GLY A 8 4.11 -6.32 22.60
CA GLY A 8 5.28 -5.44 22.55
C GLY A 8 5.02 -3.93 22.62
N GLY A 9 3.78 -3.47 22.58
CA GLY A 9 3.44 -2.06 22.71
C GLY A 9 2.89 -1.70 24.09
N SER A 10 3.03 -0.44 24.50
CA SER A 10 2.40 0.06 25.73
C SER A 10 0.87 -0.07 25.59
N SER A 11 0.26 -0.87 26.47
CA SER A 11 -1.19 -1.02 26.55
C SER A 11 -1.92 0.19 27.12
N THR A 12 -1.20 1.24 27.45
CA THR A 12 -1.71 2.47 28.05
C THR A 12 -2.21 3.41 26.95
N LEU A 13 -3.49 3.76 27.02
CA LEU A 13 -4.08 4.81 26.19
C LEU A 13 -3.47 6.15 26.58
N LEU A 14 -2.84 6.81 25.63
CA LEU A 14 -2.34 8.17 25.82
C LEU A 14 -3.50 9.18 25.79
N THR A 15 -3.40 10.23 26.59
CA THR A 15 -4.25 11.42 26.35
C THR A 15 -3.81 12.14 25.07
N PRO A 16 -4.65 12.98 24.46
CA PRO A 16 -4.25 13.75 23.28
C PRO A 16 -2.95 14.55 23.50
N GLU A 17 -2.79 15.18 24.66
CA GLU A 17 -1.61 15.96 25.03
C GLU A 17 -0.36 15.05 25.17
N GLN A 18 -0.50 13.89 25.80
CA GLN A 18 0.59 12.89 25.91
C GLN A 18 0.99 12.35 24.53
N ALA A 19 0.02 12.11 23.65
CA ALA A 19 0.31 11.66 22.30
C ALA A 19 1.14 12.67 21.52
N VAL A 20 0.80 13.96 21.61
CA VAL A 20 1.57 15.04 20.95
C VAL A 20 2.99 15.15 21.53
N LEU A 21 3.16 15.07 22.85
CA LEU A 21 4.48 15.05 23.47
C LEU A 21 5.34 13.90 22.95
N LYS A 22 4.74 12.71 22.80
CA LYS A 22 5.43 11.56 22.22
C LYS A 22 5.80 11.78 20.76
N VAL A 23 4.90 12.33 19.96
CA VAL A 23 5.17 12.64 18.54
C VAL A 23 6.30 13.66 18.43
N ARG A 24 6.33 14.71 19.27
CA ARG A 24 7.43 15.70 19.31
C ARG A 24 8.77 15.04 19.66
N GLN A 25 8.81 14.16 20.66
CA GLN A 25 10.01 13.42 21.03
C GLN A 25 10.54 12.57 19.84
N VAL A 26 9.64 11.86 19.16
CA VAL A 26 9.99 11.04 17.99
C VAL A 26 10.46 11.91 16.84
N ALA A 27 9.76 12.99 16.53
CA ALA A 27 10.10 13.91 15.43
C ALA A 27 11.44 14.61 15.64
N GLN A 28 11.83 14.86 16.90
CA GLN A 28 13.16 15.37 17.25
C GLN A 28 14.25 14.31 17.00
N ALA A 29 14.01 13.08 17.43
CA ALA A 29 14.98 11.98 17.32
C ALA A 29 15.07 11.40 15.90
N ILE A 30 14.04 11.60 15.06
CA ILE A 30 13.94 11.15 13.68
C ILE A 30 13.49 12.34 12.83
N PRO A 31 14.41 13.23 12.40
CA PRO A 31 14.05 14.42 11.61
C PRO A 31 13.36 14.09 10.28
N GLN A 32 13.59 12.90 9.71
CA GLN A 32 12.96 12.42 8.47
C GLN A 32 11.52 11.90 8.67
N LEU A 33 11.01 11.88 9.91
CA LEU A 33 9.63 11.48 10.16
C LEU A 33 8.67 12.33 9.33
N SER A 34 7.85 11.70 8.50
CA SER A 34 6.94 12.38 7.58
C SER A 34 5.47 12.03 7.84
N VAL A 35 5.19 10.94 8.55
CA VAL A 35 3.84 10.45 8.79
C VAL A 35 3.65 10.13 10.27
N VAL A 36 2.51 10.54 10.82
CA VAL A 36 2.03 10.09 12.12
C VAL A 36 0.66 9.43 11.95
N GLY A 37 0.47 8.25 12.57
CA GLY A 37 -0.75 7.48 12.45
C GLY A 37 -1.39 7.15 13.79
N ILE A 38 -2.72 7.19 13.85
CA ILE A 38 -3.51 6.66 14.97
C ILE A 38 -4.07 5.30 14.53
N ALA A 39 -3.59 4.21 15.16
CA ALA A 39 -3.91 2.86 14.74
C ALA A 39 -4.32 1.91 15.88
N GLY A 40 -4.52 2.41 17.08
CA GLY A 40 -4.92 1.60 18.23
C GLY A 40 -4.35 2.10 19.56
N PRO A 41 -4.56 1.37 20.67
CA PRO A 41 -5.34 0.13 20.79
C PRO A 41 -6.84 0.35 20.63
N GLY A 42 -7.51 -0.57 19.95
CA GLY A 42 -8.91 -0.45 19.56
C GLY A 42 -9.09 0.41 18.32
N ASP A 43 -10.34 0.75 18.00
CA ASP A 43 -10.65 1.60 16.86
C ASP A 43 -10.59 3.08 17.24
N PRO A 44 -9.82 3.92 16.53
CA PRO A 44 -9.74 5.35 16.83
C PRO A 44 -11.09 6.07 16.77
N LEU A 45 -11.96 5.67 15.85
CA LEU A 45 -13.27 6.31 15.67
C LEU A 45 -14.32 5.86 16.72
N ALA A 46 -14.00 4.87 17.55
CA ALA A 46 -14.82 4.54 18.72
C ALA A 46 -14.78 5.66 19.79
N ASN A 47 -13.77 6.52 19.77
CA ASN A 47 -13.69 7.72 20.62
C ASN A 47 -13.27 8.92 19.78
N MET A 48 -14.19 9.41 18.97
CA MET A 48 -13.94 10.52 18.04
C MET A 48 -13.42 11.77 18.75
N THR A 49 -13.94 12.11 19.92
CA THR A 49 -13.52 13.31 20.65
C THR A 49 -12.03 13.31 20.93
N ARG A 50 -11.48 12.21 21.46
CA ARG A 50 -10.04 12.12 21.75
C ARG A 50 -9.20 12.00 20.46
N THR A 51 -9.69 11.26 19.49
CA THR A 51 -8.99 11.09 18.22
C THR A 51 -8.85 12.40 17.48
N PHE A 52 -9.95 13.14 17.31
CA PHE A 52 -9.90 14.45 16.65
C PHE A 52 -9.08 15.46 17.42
N ARG A 53 -9.20 15.50 18.75
CA ARG A 53 -8.34 16.36 19.57
C ARG A 53 -6.85 16.05 19.37
N THR A 54 -6.48 14.78 19.26
CA THR A 54 -5.10 14.38 18.97
C THR A 54 -4.65 14.85 17.60
N LEU A 55 -5.47 14.63 16.56
CA LEU A 55 -5.16 15.05 15.20
C LEU A 55 -5.02 16.58 15.08
N GLU A 56 -5.93 17.33 15.71
CA GLU A 56 -5.91 18.79 15.76
C GLU A 56 -4.61 19.30 16.41
N LEU A 57 -4.25 18.76 17.57
CA LEU A 57 -3.00 19.12 18.26
C LEU A 57 -1.75 18.79 17.46
N VAL A 58 -1.73 17.63 16.76
CA VAL A 58 -0.60 17.29 15.90
C VAL A 58 -0.55 18.24 14.71
N ARG A 59 -1.67 18.55 14.08
CA ARG A 59 -1.73 19.48 12.95
C ARG A 59 -1.27 20.88 13.32
N ASP A 60 -1.64 21.34 14.52
CA ASP A 60 -1.24 22.67 15.06
C ASP A 60 0.26 22.73 15.36
N GLN A 61 0.80 21.73 16.05
CA GLN A 61 2.19 21.75 16.51
C GLN A 61 3.22 21.18 15.52
N LEU A 62 2.80 20.29 14.62
CA LEU A 62 3.65 19.63 13.62
C LEU A 62 2.97 19.63 12.24
N PRO A 63 2.77 20.82 11.65
CA PRO A 63 2.00 20.95 10.40
C PRO A 63 2.64 20.26 9.19
N ASP A 64 3.93 19.96 9.26
CA ASP A 64 4.70 19.26 8.25
C ASP A 64 4.46 17.74 8.21
N LEU A 65 3.82 17.17 9.26
CA LEU A 65 3.51 15.75 9.31
C LEU A 65 2.22 15.43 8.56
N LYS A 66 2.30 14.36 7.75
CA LYS A 66 1.13 13.72 7.17
C LYS A 66 0.35 12.97 8.25
N LEU A 67 -0.97 13.17 8.28
CA LEU A 67 -1.86 12.51 9.22
C LEU A 67 -2.43 11.22 8.64
N CYS A 68 -2.31 10.12 9.38
CA CYS A 68 -2.84 8.82 9.02
C CYS A 68 -3.79 8.28 10.10
N LEU A 69 -4.86 7.61 9.70
CA LEU A 69 -5.79 6.94 10.60
C LEU A 69 -6.04 5.51 10.14
N SER A 70 -6.10 4.55 11.09
CA SER A 70 -6.44 3.14 10.80
C SER A 70 -7.72 2.76 11.53
N THR A 71 -8.77 2.36 10.82
CA THR A 71 -10.09 2.05 11.38
C THR A 71 -10.69 0.78 10.81
N ASN A 72 -11.64 0.18 11.53
CA ASN A 72 -12.49 -0.90 11.02
C ASN A 72 -13.59 -0.39 10.07
N GLY A 73 -13.79 0.92 9.97
CA GLY A 73 -14.73 1.57 9.08
C GLY A 73 -16.17 1.66 9.58
N LEU A 74 -16.52 1.10 10.73
CA LEU A 74 -17.91 1.14 11.25
C LEU A 74 -18.38 2.58 11.47
N MET A 75 -17.55 3.42 12.09
CA MET A 75 -17.89 4.82 12.39
C MET A 75 -17.37 5.79 11.32
N LEU A 76 -16.84 5.28 10.19
CA LEU A 76 -16.21 6.11 9.18
C LEU A 76 -17.17 7.11 8.51
N PRO A 77 -18.41 6.76 8.10
CA PRO A 77 -19.33 7.71 7.51
C PRO A 77 -19.60 8.95 8.38
N ASP A 78 -19.68 8.76 9.70
CA ASP A 78 -19.96 9.85 10.66
C ASP A 78 -18.71 10.74 10.91
N ALA A 79 -17.53 10.24 10.55
CA ALA A 79 -16.26 10.90 10.80
C ALA A 79 -15.69 11.63 9.57
N VAL A 80 -16.16 11.32 8.34
CA VAL A 80 -15.54 11.79 7.09
C VAL A 80 -15.39 13.29 7.06
N ASP A 81 -16.45 14.06 7.32
CA ASP A 81 -16.41 15.53 7.19
C ASP A 81 -15.35 16.12 8.13
N ARG A 82 -15.29 15.61 9.35
CA ARG A 82 -14.31 16.08 10.32
C ARG A 82 -12.88 15.62 10.02
N LEU A 83 -12.70 14.43 9.42
CA LEU A 83 -11.40 13.99 8.91
C LEU A 83 -10.88 14.92 7.80
N LEU A 84 -11.78 15.40 6.94
CA LEU A 84 -11.46 16.37 5.90
C LEU A 84 -11.12 17.74 6.47
N GLU A 85 -11.88 18.23 7.46
CA GLU A 85 -11.63 19.50 8.14
C GLU A 85 -10.25 19.53 8.81
N VAL A 86 -9.85 18.46 9.48
CA VAL A 86 -8.51 18.33 10.11
C VAL A 86 -7.42 18.12 9.06
N GLY A 87 -7.79 17.76 7.84
CA GLY A 87 -6.85 17.52 6.74
C GLY A 87 -6.09 16.20 6.89
N VAL A 88 -6.80 15.09 7.19
CA VAL A 88 -6.17 13.76 7.21
C VAL A 88 -5.75 13.37 5.79
N ASP A 89 -4.48 12.99 5.62
CA ASP A 89 -3.90 12.67 4.32
C ASP A 89 -4.19 11.23 3.87
N HIS A 90 -4.18 10.29 4.84
CA HIS A 90 -4.32 8.84 4.56
C HIS A 90 -5.30 8.21 5.55
N VAL A 91 -6.17 7.34 5.04
CA VAL A 91 -7.01 6.48 5.88
C VAL A 91 -6.80 5.02 5.48
N THR A 92 -6.50 4.17 6.48
CA THR A 92 -6.46 2.72 6.30
C THR A 92 -7.77 2.14 6.82
N VAL A 93 -8.50 1.43 5.99
CA VAL A 93 -9.74 0.76 6.38
C VAL A 93 -9.54 -0.76 6.35
N THR A 94 -9.90 -1.43 7.45
CA THR A 94 -9.84 -2.90 7.51
C THR A 94 -11.14 -3.49 6.99
N ILE A 95 -11.09 -4.10 5.80
CA ILE A 95 -12.22 -4.75 5.14
C ILE A 95 -11.83 -6.19 4.80
N ASN A 96 -12.40 -7.15 5.54
CA ASN A 96 -12.02 -8.56 5.42
C ASN A 96 -12.89 -9.35 4.42
N THR A 97 -14.04 -8.83 4.04
CA THR A 97 -14.98 -9.46 3.10
C THR A 97 -16.05 -8.47 2.68
N LEU A 98 -16.71 -8.74 1.55
CA LEU A 98 -17.93 -8.07 1.10
C LEU A 98 -19.18 -8.97 1.23
N ASP A 99 -19.03 -10.21 1.69
CA ASP A 99 -20.16 -11.10 2.02
C ASP A 99 -20.57 -10.90 3.48
N ALA A 100 -21.84 -10.54 3.68
CA ALA A 100 -22.41 -10.28 5.00
C ALA A 100 -22.44 -11.52 5.91
N GLY A 101 -22.60 -12.70 5.34
CA GLY A 101 -22.59 -13.96 6.09
C GLY A 101 -21.17 -14.29 6.59
N ILE A 102 -20.16 -14.09 5.75
CA ILE A 102 -18.75 -14.22 6.13
C ILE A 102 -18.37 -13.16 7.16
N ALA A 103 -18.79 -11.90 6.98
CA ALA A 103 -18.58 -10.86 7.96
C ALA A 103 -19.16 -11.22 9.33
N GLY A 104 -20.36 -11.80 9.37
CA GLY A 104 -20.99 -12.28 10.60
C GLY A 104 -20.25 -13.45 11.28
N GLN A 105 -19.42 -14.21 10.55
CA GLN A 105 -18.51 -15.22 11.13
C GLN A 105 -17.23 -14.59 11.69
N ILE A 106 -16.74 -13.54 11.02
CA ILE A 106 -15.50 -12.86 11.42
C ILE A 106 -15.72 -11.96 12.64
N TYR A 107 -16.83 -11.23 12.65
CA TYR A 107 -17.17 -10.26 13.68
C TYR A 107 -18.28 -10.80 14.58
N ALA A 108 -17.98 -11.09 15.83
CA ALA A 108 -18.94 -11.66 16.76
C ALA A 108 -20.18 -10.78 16.99
N TRP A 109 -19.99 -9.47 16.94
CA TRP A 109 -21.04 -8.44 17.08
C TRP A 109 -20.48 -7.07 16.71
N LEU A 110 -21.38 -6.14 16.39
CA LEU A 110 -21.11 -4.71 16.41
C LEU A 110 -21.99 -3.98 17.39
N TRP A 111 -21.54 -2.79 17.79
CA TRP A 111 -22.31 -1.85 18.59
C TRP A 111 -22.46 -0.56 17.78
N LEU A 112 -23.71 -0.18 17.46
CA LEU A 112 -24.03 1.02 16.70
C LEU A 112 -25.33 1.62 17.26
N ASP A 113 -25.35 2.94 17.47
CA ASP A 113 -26.52 3.70 17.90
C ASP A 113 -27.22 3.16 19.17
N GLY A 114 -26.42 2.62 20.10
CA GLY A 114 -26.94 2.06 21.35
C GLY A 114 -27.46 0.63 21.23
N GLU A 115 -27.35 0.00 20.06
CA GLU A 115 -27.83 -1.35 19.77
C GLU A 115 -26.69 -2.33 19.42
N ARG A 116 -26.96 -3.61 19.66
CA ARG A 116 -26.01 -4.68 19.42
C ARG A 116 -26.48 -5.59 18.30
N TYR A 117 -25.77 -5.58 17.18
CA TYR A 117 -26.05 -6.40 16.00
C TYR A 117 -25.14 -7.62 15.94
N ARG A 118 -25.62 -8.72 15.34
CA ARG A 118 -24.87 -9.98 15.19
C ARG A 118 -25.16 -10.66 13.86
N GLY A 119 -24.30 -11.63 13.51
CA GLY A 119 -24.45 -12.47 12.33
C GLY A 119 -24.52 -11.65 11.04
N ARG A 120 -25.34 -12.06 10.10
CA ARG A 120 -25.49 -11.45 8.78
C ARG A 120 -25.87 -9.97 8.85
N GLU A 121 -26.80 -9.60 9.73
CA GLU A 121 -27.23 -8.20 9.89
C GLU A 121 -26.07 -7.29 10.29
N ALA A 122 -25.24 -7.73 11.24
CA ALA A 122 -24.02 -7.00 11.59
C ALA A 122 -23.06 -6.87 10.39
N GLY A 123 -22.94 -7.93 9.59
CA GLY A 123 -22.16 -7.91 8.36
C GLY A 123 -22.65 -6.90 7.34
N GLU A 124 -23.96 -6.86 7.09
CA GLU A 124 -24.59 -5.91 6.16
C GLU A 124 -24.36 -4.45 6.58
N ILE A 125 -24.57 -4.15 7.85
CA ILE A 125 -24.33 -2.81 8.42
C ILE A 125 -22.85 -2.41 8.25
N LEU A 126 -21.93 -3.30 8.65
CA LEU A 126 -20.49 -2.99 8.60
C LEU A 126 -20.02 -2.72 7.17
N ILE A 127 -20.35 -3.60 6.23
CA ILE A 127 -19.95 -3.50 4.84
C ILE A 127 -20.51 -2.23 4.19
N ALA A 128 -21.81 -1.95 4.41
CA ALA A 128 -22.43 -0.74 3.88
C ALA A 128 -21.72 0.52 4.36
N ARG A 129 -21.43 0.62 5.66
CA ARG A 129 -20.74 1.77 6.24
C ARG A 129 -19.29 1.89 5.80
N GLN A 130 -18.57 0.76 5.67
CA GLN A 130 -17.22 0.72 5.13
C GLN A 130 -17.16 1.26 3.69
N LEU A 131 -18.02 0.75 2.80
CA LEU A 131 -18.05 1.17 1.40
C LEU A 131 -18.47 2.64 1.25
N GLU A 132 -19.44 3.11 2.03
CA GLU A 132 -19.84 4.51 2.05
C GLU A 132 -18.69 5.41 2.46
N GLY A 133 -18.04 5.12 3.59
CA GLY A 133 -16.91 5.89 4.09
C GLY A 133 -15.73 5.91 3.11
N VAL A 134 -15.38 4.77 2.52
CA VAL A 134 -14.33 4.68 1.49
C VAL A 134 -14.65 5.60 0.32
N ARG A 135 -15.86 5.49 -0.27
CA ARG A 135 -16.24 6.34 -1.41
C ARG A 135 -16.22 7.83 -1.08
N ARG A 136 -16.71 8.23 0.08
CA ARG A 136 -16.70 9.65 0.50
C ARG A 136 -15.29 10.17 0.64
N LEU A 137 -14.38 9.43 1.25
CA LEU A 137 -12.97 9.82 1.39
C LEU A 137 -12.26 9.89 0.04
N THR A 138 -12.42 8.88 -0.81
CA THR A 138 -11.75 8.85 -2.13
C THR A 138 -12.26 9.94 -3.06
N ASN A 139 -13.58 10.22 -3.05
CA ASN A 139 -14.18 11.33 -3.80
C ASN A 139 -13.66 12.71 -3.33
N ALA A 140 -13.27 12.82 -2.06
CA ALA A 140 -12.65 14.03 -1.51
C ALA A 140 -11.11 14.07 -1.71
N GLY A 141 -10.52 13.10 -2.40
CA GLY A 141 -9.09 13.05 -2.70
C GLY A 141 -8.20 12.51 -1.58
N VAL A 142 -8.77 11.97 -0.50
CA VAL A 142 -8.01 11.30 0.57
C VAL A 142 -7.50 9.96 0.08
N LEU A 143 -6.25 9.64 0.34
CA LEU A 143 -5.67 8.35 -0.01
C LEU A 143 -6.20 7.25 0.92
N VAL A 144 -6.93 6.30 0.37
CA VAL A 144 -7.52 5.19 1.14
C VAL A 144 -6.77 3.89 0.83
N LYS A 145 -6.14 3.32 1.88
CA LYS A 145 -5.54 1.99 1.87
C LYS A 145 -6.50 0.99 2.47
N ILE A 146 -6.56 -0.21 1.90
CA ILE A 146 -7.33 -1.31 2.47
C ILE A 146 -6.39 -2.32 3.11
N ASN A 147 -6.71 -2.73 4.33
CA ASN A 147 -6.13 -3.90 4.98
C ASN A 147 -7.15 -5.03 5.01
N SER A 148 -6.74 -6.25 4.67
CA SER A 148 -7.56 -7.46 4.87
C SER A 148 -6.73 -8.54 5.54
N VAL A 149 -7.30 -9.19 6.54
CA VAL A 149 -6.71 -10.38 7.15
C VAL A 149 -7.18 -11.61 6.39
N LEU A 150 -6.27 -12.38 5.84
CA LEU A 150 -6.58 -13.63 5.14
C LEU A 150 -6.82 -14.74 6.16
N ILE A 151 -8.03 -15.30 6.16
CA ILE A 151 -8.49 -16.36 7.06
C ILE A 151 -8.83 -17.59 6.23
N PRO A 152 -7.96 -18.62 6.21
CA PRO A 152 -8.14 -19.78 5.34
C PRO A 152 -9.50 -20.49 5.53
N GLY A 153 -10.16 -20.80 4.43
CA GLY A 153 -11.48 -21.45 4.41
C GLY A 153 -12.65 -20.55 4.81
N ILE A 154 -12.41 -19.27 5.10
CA ILE A 154 -13.45 -18.32 5.48
C ILE A 154 -13.61 -17.22 4.44
N ASN A 155 -12.56 -16.42 4.18
CA ASN A 155 -12.64 -15.27 3.28
C ASN A 155 -11.66 -15.32 2.09
N ASP A 156 -10.88 -16.36 1.96
CA ASP A 156 -9.88 -16.57 0.92
C ASP A 156 -10.46 -16.52 -0.50
N SER A 157 -11.58 -17.20 -0.73
CA SER A 157 -12.24 -17.23 -2.04
C SER A 157 -12.80 -15.87 -2.50
N GLY A 158 -13.09 -14.95 -1.58
CA GLY A 158 -13.67 -13.63 -1.87
C GLY A 158 -12.66 -12.49 -2.03
N MET A 159 -11.36 -12.72 -1.75
CA MET A 159 -10.36 -11.63 -1.70
C MET A 159 -10.16 -10.90 -3.03
N ALA A 160 -10.22 -11.59 -4.14
CA ALA A 160 -10.09 -10.98 -5.47
C ALA A 160 -11.25 -10.03 -5.78
N GLU A 161 -12.48 -10.39 -5.37
CA GLU A 161 -13.65 -9.54 -5.51
C GLU A 161 -13.57 -8.31 -4.60
N VAL A 162 -13.09 -8.48 -3.35
CA VAL A 162 -12.81 -7.38 -2.43
C VAL A 162 -11.84 -6.37 -3.07
N SER A 163 -10.72 -6.85 -3.64
CA SER A 163 -9.75 -5.98 -4.33
C SER A 163 -10.38 -5.21 -5.49
N ARG A 164 -11.17 -5.87 -6.34
CA ARG A 164 -11.82 -5.26 -7.49
C ARG A 164 -12.82 -4.18 -7.08
N CYS A 165 -13.75 -4.50 -6.20
CA CYS A 165 -14.78 -3.57 -5.73
C CYS A 165 -14.19 -2.33 -5.03
N LEU A 166 -13.14 -2.52 -4.23
CA LEU A 166 -12.50 -1.43 -3.52
C LEU A 166 -11.63 -0.55 -4.45
N ARG A 167 -11.04 -1.14 -5.50
CA ARG A 167 -10.41 -0.36 -6.57
C ARG A 167 -11.42 0.52 -7.29
N GLU A 168 -12.58 -0.03 -7.65
CA GLU A 168 -13.68 0.72 -8.26
C GLU A 168 -14.22 1.83 -7.34
N SER A 169 -14.10 1.65 -6.02
CA SER A 169 -14.43 2.66 -5.01
C SER A 169 -13.32 3.70 -4.80
N GLY A 170 -12.22 3.66 -5.56
CA GLY A 170 -11.13 4.65 -5.53
C GLY A 170 -10.00 4.34 -4.54
N ALA A 171 -10.02 3.22 -3.82
CA ALA A 171 -8.90 2.84 -2.97
C ALA A 171 -7.63 2.59 -3.80
N PHE A 172 -6.46 3.02 -3.30
CA PHE A 172 -5.23 3.02 -4.11
C PHE A 172 -4.35 1.78 -3.92
N ILE A 173 -4.43 1.09 -2.77
CA ILE A 173 -3.61 -0.07 -2.47
C ILE A 173 -4.31 -1.03 -1.52
N HIS A 174 -4.12 -2.33 -1.72
CA HIS A 174 -4.61 -3.39 -0.85
C HIS A 174 -3.45 -4.10 -0.15
N ASN A 175 -3.54 -4.26 1.16
CA ASN A 175 -2.58 -4.98 1.98
C ASN A 175 -3.24 -6.23 2.55
N ILE A 176 -2.92 -7.39 2.01
CA ILE A 176 -3.40 -8.68 2.51
C ILE A 176 -2.42 -9.21 3.53
N MET A 177 -2.87 -9.34 4.77
CA MET A 177 -2.08 -9.77 5.91
C MET A 177 -2.47 -11.21 6.30
N PRO A 178 -1.51 -12.05 6.71
CA PRO A 178 -1.85 -13.36 7.24
C PRO A 178 -2.59 -13.24 8.58
N LEU A 179 -3.56 -14.11 8.81
CA LEU A 179 -4.11 -14.32 10.14
C LEU A 179 -2.99 -14.79 11.08
N ILE A 180 -2.95 -14.22 12.28
CA ILE A 180 -2.14 -14.71 13.39
C ILE A 180 -3.10 -15.35 14.39
N ALA A 181 -3.13 -16.68 14.43
CA ALA A 181 -4.09 -17.48 15.18
C ALA A 181 -3.48 -18.19 16.39
N ARG A 182 -2.44 -17.62 17.00
CA ARG A 182 -1.81 -18.20 18.17
C ARG A 182 -2.72 -18.10 19.40
N PRO A 183 -2.96 -19.18 20.15
CA PRO A 183 -3.86 -19.20 21.31
C PRO A 183 -3.49 -18.17 22.39
N GLU A 184 -2.19 -17.91 22.58
CA GLU A 184 -1.67 -16.92 23.55
C GLU A 184 -2.13 -15.47 23.27
N HIS A 185 -2.56 -15.18 22.04
CA HIS A 185 -3.12 -13.86 21.69
C HIS A 185 -4.58 -13.69 22.14
N GLY A 186 -5.24 -14.77 22.60
CA GLY A 186 -6.60 -14.74 23.13
C GLY A 186 -7.67 -14.34 22.10
N THR A 187 -7.39 -14.51 20.80
CA THR A 187 -8.38 -14.29 19.75
C THR A 187 -9.29 -15.50 19.61
N VAL A 188 -10.54 -15.28 19.20
CA VAL A 188 -11.50 -16.40 18.97
C VAL A 188 -10.94 -17.40 17.97
N PHE A 189 -10.32 -16.93 16.89
CA PHE A 189 -9.69 -17.80 15.90
C PHE A 189 -8.53 -18.60 16.47
N GLY A 190 -7.66 -17.96 17.28
CA GLY A 190 -6.56 -18.66 17.94
C GLY A 190 -7.03 -19.70 18.93
N LEU A 191 -8.01 -19.38 19.78
CA LEU A 191 -8.57 -20.29 20.76
C LEU A 191 -9.31 -21.49 20.12
N ASN A 192 -9.87 -21.30 18.93
CA ASN A 192 -10.58 -22.34 18.18
C ASN A 192 -9.67 -23.13 17.22
N GLY A 193 -8.37 -22.88 17.20
CA GLY A 193 -7.41 -23.61 16.37
C GLY A 193 -7.56 -23.33 14.87
N GLN A 194 -8.02 -22.14 14.49
CA GLN A 194 -8.09 -21.72 13.07
C GLN A 194 -6.70 -21.80 12.43
N PRO A 195 -6.53 -22.49 11.27
CA PRO A 195 -5.25 -22.52 10.58
C PRO A 195 -4.79 -21.12 10.15
N GLU A 196 -3.50 -20.84 10.27
CA GLU A 196 -2.88 -19.68 9.64
C GLU A 196 -2.62 -19.96 8.16
N PRO A 197 -2.69 -18.95 7.26
CA PRO A 197 -2.33 -19.15 5.87
C PRO A 197 -0.82 -19.42 5.75
N ASP A 198 -0.44 -20.41 4.94
CA ASP A 198 0.95 -20.60 4.59
C ASP A 198 1.44 -19.55 3.57
N ALA A 199 2.75 -19.51 3.35
CA ALA A 199 3.38 -18.54 2.46
C ALA A 199 2.91 -18.72 0.99
N GLY A 200 2.63 -19.95 0.56
CA GLY A 200 2.16 -20.26 -0.78
C GLY A 200 0.73 -19.72 -1.00
N MET A 201 -0.17 -19.99 -0.07
CA MET A 201 -1.55 -19.47 -0.09
C MET A 201 -1.56 -17.93 -0.10
N LEU A 202 -0.78 -17.31 0.78
CA LEU A 202 -0.70 -15.85 0.86
C LEU A 202 -0.18 -15.25 -0.45
N ALA A 203 0.86 -15.83 -1.05
CA ALA A 203 1.41 -15.40 -2.33
C ALA A 203 0.40 -15.58 -3.48
N ALA A 204 -0.32 -16.70 -3.53
CA ALA A 204 -1.33 -16.97 -4.54
C ALA A 204 -2.50 -15.98 -4.47
N ILE A 205 -3.02 -15.69 -3.27
CA ILE A 205 -4.11 -14.72 -3.07
C ILE A 205 -3.65 -13.30 -3.41
N ARG A 206 -2.45 -12.88 -2.96
CA ARG A 206 -1.89 -11.57 -3.33
C ARG A 206 -1.72 -11.43 -4.84
N SER A 207 -1.30 -12.48 -5.51
CA SER A 207 -1.18 -12.53 -6.97
C SER A 207 -2.53 -12.33 -7.65
N GLN A 208 -3.57 -13.06 -7.24
CA GLN A 208 -4.92 -12.92 -7.78
C GLN A 208 -5.47 -11.51 -7.57
N CYS A 209 -5.29 -10.95 -6.38
CA CYS A 209 -5.71 -9.59 -6.05
C CYS A 209 -4.90 -8.52 -6.79
N GLY A 210 -3.63 -8.78 -7.08
CA GLY A 210 -2.72 -7.89 -7.80
C GLY A 210 -3.17 -7.56 -9.22
N ALA A 211 -3.94 -8.43 -9.85
CA ALA A 211 -4.54 -8.17 -11.16
C ALA A 211 -5.57 -7.03 -11.12
N ALA A 212 -6.25 -6.84 -10.00
CA ALA A 212 -7.28 -5.82 -9.84
C ALA A 212 -6.76 -4.55 -9.16
N MET A 213 -5.84 -4.67 -8.18
CA MET A 213 -5.41 -3.58 -7.31
C MET A 213 -3.97 -3.76 -6.85
N PRO A 214 -3.13 -2.70 -6.85
CA PRO A 214 -1.77 -2.79 -6.34
C PRO A 214 -1.73 -3.40 -4.95
N GLN A 215 -0.82 -4.37 -4.74
CA GLN A 215 -0.63 -5.05 -3.46
C GLN A 215 0.54 -4.42 -2.69
N MET A 216 0.39 -4.33 -1.37
CA MET A 216 1.47 -3.84 -0.52
C MET A 216 2.51 -4.95 -0.30
N THR A 217 3.71 -4.77 -0.83
CA THR A 217 4.77 -5.78 -0.79
C THR A 217 5.90 -5.47 0.20
N HIS A 218 6.05 -4.21 0.61
CA HIS A 218 7.24 -3.74 1.32
C HIS A 218 6.99 -3.10 2.69
N CYS A 219 5.75 -2.97 3.15
CA CYS A 219 5.47 -2.40 4.46
C CYS A 219 4.93 -3.47 5.42
N HIS A 220 5.77 -3.90 6.35
CA HIS A 220 5.40 -4.81 7.43
C HIS A 220 5.07 -4.07 8.74
N GLN A 221 5.11 -2.74 8.74
CA GLN A 221 5.09 -1.90 9.95
C GLN A 221 3.73 -1.20 10.21
N CYS A 222 2.64 -1.61 9.56
CA CYS A 222 1.29 -1.08 9.87
C CYS A 222 0.76 -1.65 11.20
N ARG A 223 1.46 -1.36 12.29
CA ARG A 223 1.02 -1.68 13.65
C ARG A 223 1.05 -0.43 14.51
N ALA A 224 0.22 -0.42 15.55
CA ALA A 224 -0.05 0.74 16.38
C ALA A 224 1.16 1.30 17.16
N ASP A 225 2.24 0.54 17.24
CA ASP A 225 3.42 0.87 18.04
C ASP A 225 4.71 0.99 17.20
N ALA A 226 4.61 0.91 15.88
CA ALA A 226 5.78 1.01 15.01
C ALA A 226 6.31 2.45 14.96
N ILE A 227 7.59 2.63 15.23
CA ILE A 227 8.30 3.90 15.15
C ILE A 227 9.62 3.68 14.40
N GLY A 228 9.88 4.46 13.35
CA GLY A 228 11.12 4.38 12.59
C GLY A 228 10.93 4.61 11.11
N MET A 229 12.00 4.45 10.35
CA MET A 229 12.01 4.47 8.89
C MET A 229 11.58 3.11 8.33
N LEU A 230 11.28 3.03 7.03
CA LEU A 230 10.95 1.77 6.36
C LEU A 230 12.07 0.73 6.59
N GLY A 231 11.69 -0.43 7.15
CA GLY A 231 12.63 -1.51 7.48
C GLY A 231 13.30 -1.39 8.85
N GLU A 232 13.08 -0.30 9.60
CA GLU A 232 13.61 -0.05 10.93
C GLU A 232 12.48 0.05 11.96
N ASP A 233 12.62 -0.60 13.12
CA ASP A 233 11.71 -0.44 14.25
C ASP A 233 12.48 0.06 15.48
N ARG A 234 12.21 1.31 15.84
CA ARG A 234 12.80 2.01 17.00
C ARG A 234 11.82 2.17 18.16
N SER A 235 10.69 1.48 18.15
CA SER A 235 9.63 1.62 19.16
C SER A 235 10.14 1.46 20.60
N GLN A 236 11.12 0.58 20.81
CA GLN A 236 11.73 0.34 22.13
C GLN A 236 12.44 1.58 22.71
N GLN A 237 12.89 2.50 21.89
CA GLN A 237 13.55 3.76 22.32
C GLN A 237 12.55 4.78 22.88
N PHE A 238 11.26 4.60 22.59
CA PHE A 238 10.20 5.57 22.90
C PHE A 238 9.11 4.97 23.81
N THR A 239 9.47 4.05 24.72
CA THR A 239 8.53 3.39 25.64
C THR A 239 8.03 4.34 26.73
N GLN A 240 8.86 5.29 27.12
CA GLN A 240 8.53 6.29 28.16
C GLN A 240 8.08 7.62 27.53
N LEU A 241 7.12 8.26 28.17
CA LEU A 241 6.74 9.62 27.81
C LEU A 241 7.78 10.62 28.32
N PRO A 242 8.17 11.61 27.52
CA PRO A 242 9.05 12.67 27.98
C PRO A 242 8.30 13.57 28.99
N HIS A 243 9.04 14.14 29.94
CA HIS A 243 8.51 15.22 30.71
C HIS A 243 8.40 16.48 29.84
N PRO A 244 7.31 17.26 29.91
CA PRO A 244 7.14 18.44 29.05
C PRO A 244 8.33 19.41 29.09
N ASP A 245 8.89 19.64 30.27
CA ASP A 245 10.03 20.56 30.48
C ASP A 245 11.37 20.02 29.95
N THR A 246 11.44 18.75 29.55
CA THR A 246 12.66 18.16 28.98
C THR A 246 12.74 18.26 27.46
N LEU A 247 11.66 18.69 26.81
CA LEU A 247 11.65 18.92 25.38
C LEU A 247 12.25 20.28 25.08
N PRO A 248 13.17 20.38 24.11
CA PRO A 248 13.76 21.67 23.73
C PRO A 248 12.71 22.59 23.10
N ASP A 249 13.10 23.86 22.91
CA ASP A 249 12.30 24.78 22.12
C ASP A 249 11.99 24.17 20.74
N TRP A 250 10.72 24.19 20.38
CA TRP A 250 10.24 23.48 19.20
C TRP A 250 10.43 24.27 17.90
N LEU A 251 10.47 25.59 17.96
CA LEU A 251 10.59 26.43 16.75
C LEU A 251 11.85 26.14 15.94
N PRO A 252 13.06 26.04 16.54
CA PRO A 252 14.26 25.67 15.79
C PRO A 252 14.18 24.29 15.16
N ILE A 253 13.53 23.33 15.85
CA ILE A 253 13.35 21.97 15.33
C ILE A 253 12.40 21.98 14.13
N LEU A 254 11.31 22.74 14.18
CA LEU A 254 10.40 22.91 13.04
C LEU A 254 11.12 23.49 11.81
N HIS A 255 11.96 24.52 12.00
CA HIS A 255 12.72 25.09 10.90
C HIS A 255 13.69 24.06 10.27
N GLN A 256 14.46 23.37 11.11
CA GLN A 256 15.37 22.32 10.63
C GLN A 256 14.64 21.20 9.89
N ARG A 257 13.48 20.79 10.39
CA ARG A 257 12.64 19.77 9.72
C ARG A 257 12.08 20.29 8.40
N ALA A 258 11.61 21.54 8.35
CA ALA A 258 11.11 22.15 7.12
C ALA A 258 12.21 22.23 6.04
N GLU A 259 13.42 22.64 6.41
CA GLU A 259 14.57 22.64 5.50
C GLU A 259 14.92 21.24 5.00
N LEU A 260 14.93 20.24 5.89
CA LEU A 260 15.19 18.87 5.53
C LEU A 260 14.10 18.32 4.58
N HIS A 261 12.83 18.53 4.90
CA HIS A 261 11.72 18.07 4.06
C HIS A 261 11.70 18.77 2.71
N ALA A 262 11.98 20.06 2.65
CA ALA A 262 12.14 20.80 1.40
C ALA A 262 13.30 20.23 0.55
N SER A 263 14.43 19.92 1.18
CA SER A 263 15.58 19.30 0.49
C SER A 263 15.27 17.89 -0.02
N LEU A 264 14.50 17.12 0.73
CA LEU A 264 14.06 15.78 0.32
C LEU A 264 12.99 15.86 -0.78
N ALA A 265 12.07 16.81 -0.73
CA ALA A 265 11.07 17.04 -1.76
C ALA A 265 11.72 17.44 -3.09
N THR A 266 12.67 18.38 -3.07
CA THR A 266 13.45 18.79 -4.26
C THR A 266 14.29 17.63 -4.82
N ARG A 267 14.85 16.78 -3.98
CA ARG A 267 15.50 15.54 -4.42
C ARG A 267 14.49 14.56 -4.99
N GLY A 268 13.36 14.36 -4.33
CA GLY A 268 12.28 13.48 -4.78
C GLY A 268 11.64 13.94 -6.10
N GLU A 269 11.48 15.25 -6.32
CA GLU A 269 11.03 15.80 -7.60
C GLU A 269 12.07 15.61 -8.70
N SER A 270 13.36 15.81 -8.40
CA SER A 270 14.47 15.55 -9.34
C SER A 270 14.64 14.03 -9.58
N GLU A 271 14.45 13.18 -8.58
CA GLU A 271 14.53 11.73 -8.69
C GLU A 271 13.25 11.13 -9.29
N ALA A 272 12.07 11.70 -9.01
CA ALA A 272 10.80 11.27 -9.60
C ALA A 272 10.71 11.63 -11.09
N ASP A 273 11.32 12.74 -11.51
CA ASP A 273 11.39 13.12 -12.93
C ASP A 273 12.30 12.16 -13.74
N ASP A 274 13.24 11.48 -13.05
CA ASP A 274 14.12 10.48 -13.63
C ASP A 274 13.72 9.03 -13.29
N ALA A 275 12.90 8.81 -12.25
CA ALA A 275 12.46 7.47 -11.86
C ALA A 275 11.47 6.90 -12.88
N CYS A 276 11.60 5.62 -13.20
CA CYS A 276 10.66 4.96 -14.09
C CYS A 276 10.40 3.50 -13.69
N LEU A 277 9.20 3.04 -14.02
CA LEU A 277 8.86 1.63 -13.93
C LEU A 277 9.25 0.92 -15.22
N VAL A 278 9.75 -0.29 -15.09
CA VAL A 278 10.02 -1.20 -16.20
C VAL A 278 9.46 -2.58 -15.90
N ALA A 279 9.01 -3.29 -16.93
CA ALA A 279 8.50 -4.64 -16.82
C ALA A 279 9.51 -5.64 -17.38
N VAL A 280 9.68 -6.78 -16.71
CA VAL A 280 10.59 -7.85 -17.10
C VAL A 280 9.82 -9.15 -17.24
N ALA A 281 9.84 -9.74 -18.42
CA ALA A 281 9.36 -11.09 -18.68
C ALA A 281 10.39 -12.11 -18.16
N SER A 282 10.15 -12.66 -16.98
CA SER A 282 11.05 -13.59 -16.31
C SER A 282 10.30 -14.69 -15.59
N SER A 283 10.85 -15.92 -15.62
CA SER A 283 10.28 -17.06 -14.90
C SER A 283 10.53 -16.99 -13.38
N ARG A 284 11.64 -16.37 -12.95
CA ARG A 284 12.06 -16.29 -11.54
C ARG A 284 12.45 -14.89 -11.07
N GLY A 285 12.37 -13.86 -11.93
CA GLY A 285 12.73 -12.48 -11.59
C GLY A 285 14.23 -12.17 -11.65
N GLU A 286 15.11 -13.14 -11.84
CA GLU A 286 16.57 -12.95 -11.81
C GLU A 286 17.20 -12.75 -13.18
N VAL A 287 16.62 -13.38 -14.20
CA VAL A 287 17.13 -13.41 -15.59
C VAL A 287 15.99 -13.07 -16.54
N ILE A 288 16.29 -12.37 -17.62
CA ILE A 288 15.34 -12.10 -18.71
C ILE A 288 15.27 -13.35 -19.58
N ASP A 289 14.35 -14.28 -19.27
CA ASP A 289 14.31 -15.62 -19.85
C ASP A 289 12.97 -15.96 -20.53
N CYS A 290 11.98 -15.06 -20.53
CA CYS A 290 10.68 -15.33 -21.12
C CYS A 290 10.43 -14.52 -22.40
N HIS A 291 9.71 -15.16 -23.34
CA HIS A 291 9.12 -14.50 -24.51
C HIS A 291 7.93 -13.64 -24.06
N PHE A 292 7.76 -12.43 -24.62
CA PHE A 292 6.69 -11.50 -24.26
C PHE A 292 5.30 -12.15 -24.24
N GLY A 293 4.94 -12.87 -25.31
CA GLY A 293 3.62 -13.49 -25.44
C GLY A 293 3.43 -14.79 -24.64
N HIS A 294 4.51 -15.37 -24.12
CA HIS A 294 4.47 -16.60 -23.33
C HIS A 294 4.64 -16.35 -21.83
N ALA A 295 4.97 -15.13 -21.46
CA ALA A 295 5.08 -14.78 -20.05
C ALA A 295 3.69 -14.86 -19.39
N ASP A 296 3.61 -15.54 -18.26
CA ASP A 296 2.44 -15.58 -17.39
C ASP A 296 2.49 -14.49 -16.33
N ARG A 297 3.64 -13.82 -16.19
CA ARG A 297 3.87 -12.69 -15.31
C ARG A 297 4.96 -11.78 -15.82
N PHE A 298 4.91 -10.54 -15.36
CA PHE A 298 5.96 -9.54 -15.52
C PHE A 298 6.40 -9.04 -14.14
N SER A 299 7.68 -9.15 -13.84
CA SER A 299 8.28 -8.51 -12.67
C SER A 299 8.44 -7.01 -12.95
N ILE A 300 7.90 -6.18 -12.08
CA ILE A 300 7.95 -4.71 -12.22
C ILE A 300 9.04 -4.16 -11.33
N TYR A 301 9.97 -3.44 -11.91
CA TYR A 301 11.06 -2.78 -11.22
C TYR A 301 10.91 -1.27 -11.30
N SER A 302 11.16 -0.59 -10.20
CA SER A 302 11.39 0.86 -10.15
C SER A 302 12.89 1.11 -10.28
N LEU A 303 13.26 1.93 -11.25
CA LEU A 303 14.64 2.37 -11.49
C LEU A 303 14.74 3.85 -11.14
N SER A 304 15.70 4.22 -10.31
CA SER A 304 15.96 5.58 -9.88
C SER A 304 17.45 5.82 -9.63
N ALA A 305 17.83 7.03 -9.28
CA ALA A 305 19.20 7.35 -8.85
C ALA A 305 19.64 6.57 -7.60
N ALA A 306 18.67 6.19 -6.75
CA ALA A 306 18.92 5.36 -5.57
C ALA A 306 19.16 3.88 -5.88
N GLY A 307 18.85 3.44 -7.12
CA GLY A 307 19.07 2.07 -7.58
C GLY A 307 17.82 1.41 -8.19
N MET A 308 17.83 0.11 -8.19
CA MET A 308 16.78 -0.76 -8.72
C MET A 308 16.04 -1.45 -7.57
N VAL A 309 14.71 -1.38 -7.58
CA VAL A 309 13.85 -2.02 -6.58
C VAL A 309 12.75 -2.81 -7.28
N LEU A 310 12.56 -4.09 -6.92
CA LEU A 310 11.40 -4.86 -7.35
C LEU A 310 10.17 -4.33 -6.60
N VAL A 311 9.20 -3.76 -7.34
CA VAL A 311 7.98 -3.17 -6.76
C VAL A 311 6.78 -4.09 -6.81
N GLY A 312 6.86 -5.18 -7.60
CA GLY A 312 5.80 -6.18 -7.65
C GLY A 312 5.85 -7.06 -8.88
N GLU A 313 4.85 -7.92 -9.01
CA GLU A 313 4.64 -8.76 -10.19
C GLU A 313 3.23 -8.51 -10.74
N ARG A 314 3.07 -8.55 -12.07
CA ARG A 314 1.78 -8.46 -12.76
C ARG A 314 1.54 -9.74 -13.53
N PHE A 315 0.50 -10.45 -13.18
CA PHE A 315 0.13 -11.71 -13.80
C PHE A 315 -0.80 -11.47 -14.98
N THR A 316 -0.55 -12.19 -16.05
CA THR A 316 -1.34 -12.10 -17.27
C THR A 316 -1.58 -13.49 -17.84
N PRO A 317 -2.77 -13.78 -18.39
CA PRO A 317 -2.94 -14.97 -19.20
C PRO A 317 -2.01 -14.86 -20.40
N LYS A 318 -1.30 -15.95 -20.71
CA LYS A 318 -0.39 -16.01 -21.86
C LYS A 318 -1.09 -15.49 -23.10
N TYR A 319 -0.53 -14.45 -23.72
CA TYR A 319 -1.05 -13.87 -24.94
C TYR A 319 -0.97 -14.86 -26.11
N CYS A 320 0.14 -15.62 -26.22
CA CYS A 320 0.36 -16.61 -27.28
C CYS A 320 0.40 -18.02 -26.69
N ARG A 321 -0.48 -18.91 -27.17
CA ARG A 321 -0.56 -20.32 -26.77
C ARG A 321 0.07 -21.27 -27.80
N GLY A 322 0.57 -20.75 -28.91
CA GLY A 322 1.09 -21.52 -30.05
C GLY A 322 0.29 -21.29 -31.34
N ALA A 323 0.85 -21.67 -32.48
CA ALA A 323 0.29 -21.37 -33.80
C ALA A 323 -1.03 -22.08 -34.15
N GLU A 324 -1.41 -23.12 -33.40
CA GLU A 324 -2.57 -23.95 -33.69
C GLU A 324 -3.84 -23.65 -32.85
N GLU A 325 -3.74 -22.79 -31.83
CA GLU A 325 -4.86 -22.56 -30.86
C GLU A 325 -5.36 -21.12 -30.81
N CYS A 326 -5.02 -20.24 -31.76
CA CYS A 326 -5.30 -18.82 -31.61
C CYS A 326 -6.36 -18.31 -32.60
N GLU A 327 -7.57 -18.00 -32.13
CA GLU A 327 -8.51 -17.20 -32.89
C GLU A 327 -8.07 -15.71 -32.89
N PRO A 328 -8.09 -15.01 -34.05
CA PRO A 328 -7.58 -13.63 -34.19
C PRO A 328 -8.22 -12.63 -33.23
N GLN A 329 -9.52 -12.73 -32.99
CA GLN A 329 -10.26 -11.81 -32.10
C GLN A 329 -9.93 -11.99 -30.61
N GLU A 330 -9.70 -13.23 -30.16
CA GLU A 330 -9.26 -13.49 -28.79
C GLU A 330 -7.83 -12.96 -28.52
N ASN A 331 -6.96 -13.05 -29.53
CA ASN A 331 -5.59 -12.55 -29.43
C ASN A 331 -5.54 -11.03 -29.31
N GLU A 332 -6.40 -10.31 -30.02
CA GLU A 332 -6.48 -8.85 -29.95
C GLU A 332 -6.95 -8.38 -28.57
N ALA A 333 -7.98 -9.03 -28.01
CA ALA A 333 -8.48 -8.72 -26.67
C ALA A 333 -7.44 -9.03 -25.57
N ARG A 334 -6.71 -10.14 -25.69
CA ARG A 334 -5.63 -10.50 -24.76
C ARG A 334 -4.44 -9.54 -24.84
N LEU A 335 -4.07 -9.12 -26.05
CA LEU A 335 -3.02 -8.12 -26.24
C LEU A 335 -3.43 -6.77 -25.63
N ALA A 336 -4.65 -6.32 -25.87
CA ALA A 336 -5.17 -5.08 -25.29
C ALA A 336 -5.15 -5.13 -23.76
N ALA A 337 -5.57 -6.23 -23.14
CA ALA A 337 -5.51 -6.42 -21.70
C ALA A 337 -4.07 -6.41 -21.16
N LEU A 338 -3.14 -7.04 -21.86
CA LEU A 338 -1.72 -7.05 -21.50
C LEU A 338 -1.11 -5.64 -21.61
N LEU A 339 -1.42 -4.90 -22.66
CA LEU A 339 -0.95 -3.52 -22.85
C LEU A 339 -1.51 -2.58 -21.77
N ALA A 340 -2.79 -2.73 -21.42
CA ALA A 340 -3.39 -1.97 -20.33
C ALA A 340 -2.72 -2.29 -18.97
N LEU A 341 -2.33 -3.54 -18.76
CA LEU A 341 -1.59 -3.96 -17.56
C LEU A 341 -0.20 -3.32 -17.46
N LEU A 342 0.41 -2.96 -18.59
CA LEU A 342 1.76 -2.40 -18.69
C LEU A 342 1.77 -0.90 -19.01
N ALA A 343 0.63 -0.21 -19.00
CA ALA A 343 0.51 1.16 -19.49
C ALA A 343 1.36 2.21 -18.72
N ASP A 344 1.77 1.92 -17.50
CA ASP A 344 2.56 2.81 -16.64
C ASP A 344 4.08 2.54 -16.69
N VAL A 345 4.53 1.49 -17.39
CA VAL A 345 5.97 1.22 -17.52
C VAL A 345 6.58 1.99 -18.70
N LYS A 346 7.87 2.24 -18.64
CA LYS A 346 8.62 2.93 -19.70
C LYS A 346 9.33 1.96 -20.66
N ALA A 347 9.60 0.75 -20.21
CA ALA A 347 10.18 -0.29 -21.07
C ALA A 347 9.72 -1.67 -20.64
N VAL A 348 9.74 -2.60 -21.61
CA VAL A 348 9.47 -4.02 -21.39
C VAL A 348 10.66 -4.84 -21.86
N PHE A 349 11.24 -5.62 -20.95
CA PHE A 349 12.37 -6.51 -21.21
C PHE A 349 11.90 -7.93 -21.40
N CYS A 350 12.28 -8.54 -22.51
CA CYS A 350 11.93 -9.92 -22.82
C CYS A 350 12.96 -10.56 -23.74
N VAL A 351 12.93 -11.90 -23.89
CA VAL A 351 13.83 -12.61 -24.80
C VAL A 351 13.45 -12.33 -26.26
N ARG A 352 12.17 -12.28 -26.52
CA ARG A 352 11.62 -12.08 -27.88
C ARG A 352 10.20 -11.53 -27.79
N ILE A 353 9.83 -10.75 -28.80
CA ILE A 353 8.49 -10.17 -28.94
C ILE A 353 8.09 -10.19 -30.41
N GLY A 354 6.81 -10.41 -30.71
CA GLY A 354 6.27 -10.37 -32.06
C GLY A 354 6.12 -8.93 -32.58
N HIS A 355 6.00 -8.79 -33.91
CA HIS A 355 5.90 -7.48 -34.56
C HIS A 355 4.69 -6.65 -34.07
N THR A 356 3.51 -7.24 -34.00
CA THR A 356 2.28 -6.53 -33.58
C THR A 356 2.37 -6.01 -32.15
N PRO A 357 2.71 -6.83 -31.11
CA PRO A 357 2.90 -6.29 -29.77
C PRO A 357 4.04 -5.28 -29.67
N TRP A 358 5.10 -5.40 -30.44
CA TRP A 358 6.18 -4.42 -30.52
C TRP A 358 5.64 -3.04 -30.89
N GLN A 359 4.95 -2.96 -32.05
CA GLN A 359 4.37 -1.70 -32.54
C GLN A 359 3.36 -1.09 -31.55
N GLN A 360 2.53 -1.91 -30.94
CA GLN A 360 1.53 -1.45 -29.98
C GLN A 360 2.17 -0.86 -28.68
N LEU A 361 3.27 -1.45 -28.21
CA LEU A 361 4.05 -0.88 -27.10
C LEU A 361 4.65 0.48 -27.48
N GLU A 362 5.28 0.58 -28.66
CA GLU A 362 5.85 1.84 -29.14
C GLU A 362 4.80 2.94 -29.30
N LEU A 363 3.60 2.62 -29.80
CA LEU A 363 2.48 3.56 -29.91
C LEU A 363 2.01 4.09 -28.54
N GLN A 364 2.21 3.32 -27.47
CA GLN A 364 1.92 3.73 -26.09
C GLN A 364 3.13 4.40 -25.40
N GLY A 365 4.23 4.60 -26.11
CA GLY A 365 5.45 5.19 -25.55
C GLY A 365 6.23 4.27 -24.62
N ILE A 366 6.02 2.95 -24.77
CA ILE A 366 6.72 1.90 -24.02
C ILE A 366 7.82 1.31 -24.91
N GLU A 367 9.07 1.29 -24.43
CA GLU A 367 10.21 0.80 -25.18
C GLU A 367 10.34 -0.74 -25.08
N PRO A 368 10.15 -1.53 -26.15
CA PRO A 368 10.46 -2.95 -26.12
C PRO A 368 11.99 -3.17 -26.14
N GLN A 369 12.50 -4.00 -25.23
CA GLN A 369 13.94 -4.29 -25.07
C GLN A 369 14.20 -5.79 -25.15
N VAL A 370 14.99 -6.22 -26.14
CA VAL A 370 15.37 -7.63 -26.33
C VAL A 370 16.89 -7.86 -26.22
N ASP A 371 17.69 -6.79 -26.17
CA ASP A 371 19.16 -6.87 -26.11
C ASP A 371 19.68 -7.46 -24.79
N GLY A 372 18.81 -7.52 -23.77
CA GLY A 372 19.11 -8.13 -22.48
C GLY A 372 18.73 -9.61 -22.36
N ALA A 373 18.31 -10.25 -23.42
CA ALA A 373 17.88 -11.67 -23.42
C ALA A 373 18.94 -12.57 -22.78
N TRP A 374 18.49 -13.45 -21.87
CA TRP A 374 19.31 -14.41 -21.14
C TRP A 374 20.35 -13.82 -20.18
N ARG A 375 20.28 -12.51 -19.93
CA ARG A 375 21.17 -11.82 -18.97
C ARG A 375 20.48 -11.53 -17.65
N SER A 376 21.29 -11.28 -16.62
CA SER A 376 20.79 -10.93 -15.30
C SER A 376 20.04 -9.60 -15.33
N VAL A 377 18.88 -9.57 -14.68
CA VAL A 377 18.07 -8.36 -14.46
C VAL A 377 18.90 -7.28 -13.75
N ALA A 378 19.68 -7.70 -12.74
CA ALA A 378 20.54 -6.80 -11.96
C ALA A 378 21.65 -6.12 -12.77
N GLU A 379 22.03 -6.69 -13.90
CA GLU A 379 23.04 -6.12 -14.81
C GLU A 379 22.38 -5.24 -15.89
N VAL A 380 21.28 -5.72 -16.48
CA VAL A 380 20.69 -5.11 -17.68
C VAL A 380 19.91 -3.82 -17.33
N LEU A 381 19.09 -3.85 -16.29
CA LEU A 381 18.20 -2.72 -15.97
C LEU A 381 18.97 -1.47 -15.55
N PRO A 382 19.96 -1.52 -14.65
CA PRO A 382 20.75 -0.33 -14.30
C PRO A 382 21.50 0.25 -15.49
N ALA A 383 22.06 -0.61 -16.36
CA ALA A 383 22.79 -0.18 -17.56
C ALA A 383 21.86 0.51 -18.58
N TRP A 384 20.65 -0.01 -18.78
CA TRP A 384 19.63 0.63 -19.64
C TRP A 384 19.20 1.97 -19.07
N TRP A 385 18.92 2.06 -17.75
CA TRP A 385 18.49 3.28 -17.11
C TRP A 385 19.56 4.39 -17.17
N GLN A 386 20.83 4.06 -16.99
CA GLN A 386 21.92 5.01 -17.16
C GLN A 386 21.99 5.58 -18.58
N ARG A 387 21.86 4.73 -19.61
CA ARG A 387 21.83 5.18 -21.01
C ARG A 387 20.64 6.08 -21.29
N ARG A 388 19.45 5.73 -20.76
CA ARG A 388 18.25 6.54 -20.89
C ARG A 388 18.40 7.92 -20.26
N ARG A 389 18.95 8.00 -19.05
CA ARG A 389 19.23 9.30 -18.40
C ARG A 389 20.16 10.18 -19.23
N GLN A 390 21.22 9.62 -19.75
CA GLN A 390 22.16 10.34 -20.62
C GLN A 390 21.47 10.89 -21.88
N SER A 391 20.60 10.11 -22.50
CA SER A 391 19.82 10.51 -23.66
C SER A 391 18.84 11.63 -23.32
N LEU A 392 18.12 11.55 -22.23
CA LEU A 392 17.19 12.59 -21.75
C LEU A 392 17.93 13.89 -21.41
N ALA A 393 19.05 13.80 -20.72
CA ALA A 393 19.88 14.97 -20.41
C ALA A 393 20.41 15.66 -21.68
N ALA A 394 20.85 14.90 -22.68
CA ALA A 394 21.27 15.43 -23.97
C ALA A 394 20.13 16.10 -24.76
N SER A 395 18.93 15.58 -24.65
CA SER A 395 17.73 16.15 -25.29
C SER A 395 17.30 17.46 -24.62
N ARG A 396 17.34 17.55 -23.30
CA ARG A 396 17.05 18.78 -22.53
C ARG A 396 18.06 19.89 -22.84
N LEU A 397 19.36 19.56 -22.97
CA LEU A 397 20.40 20.53 -23.40
C LEU A 397 20.16 21.08 -24.81
N ARG A 398 19.63 20.27 -25.72
CA ARG A 398 19.30 20.73 -27.08
C ARG A 398 18.06 21.60 -27.15
N GLN A 399 17.09 21.42 -26.24
CA GLN A 399 15.86 22.20 -26.18
C GLN A 399 16.03 23.52 -25.38
N GLY A 400 17.01 23.61 -24.49
CA GLY A 400 17.33 24.81 -23.71
C GLY A 400 18.25 25.82 -24.41
N VAL A 401 18.62 25.59 -25.67
CA VAL A 401 19.47 26.47 -26.51
C VAL A 401 18.67 27.04 -27.69
N ALA A 402 17.35 26.97 -27.64
CA ALA A 402 16.46 27.60 -28.65
C ALA A 402 15.67 28.77 -28.04
#